data_a6c492c28915c55c4c29f3a02e504ad1
#
_entry.id   a6c492c28915c55c4c29f3a02e504ad1
#
_cell.length_a   1.000
_cell.length_b   1.000
_cell.length_c   1.000
_cell.angle_alpha   90.00
_cell.angle_beta   90.00
_cell.angle_gamma   90.00
#
_symmetry.space_group_name_H-M   'P 1'
#
loop_
_entity.id
_entity.type
_entity.pdbx_description
1 polymer ?
#
loop_
_entity_poly.entity_id
_entity_poly.type
_entity_poly.pdbx_seq_one_letter_code
_entity_poly.pdbx_strand_id
1 'polypeptide(L)'
;ETKENHDSKAGKKVSKALDIKGDVTEEDLTSISSALLKFEKEQNPVDLDAEKEKLETRLNPYFKNLQDAITAKDLTATRKTYGELNNAWTRNEAVVRDHSTAYYGKIETAISLLRSSIETEPTDFTSIQSSYDDLKGGIDDFIKGVPLDSTSSSLTLKDGIKLLEKALGQFQAGDEKTAAATMKKFITIWPTIEGDVSTTNPSLYTRVESETPVIMVKGKEKAYQDKLQALITDLSAIDTSASYNAFDAMLILLREGVEALLIVMALVTTLKAAKMRKGLKWVYGGAIAGVLASAVIAVILQVVFPAVTSGANREIIEGGVGIFAVAMMILIGIWLHSKSSVKQ
;
A
#
# COMPACT_ATOMS: atom_id res chain seq x y z
N GLU A 1 -7.14 -7.81 29.10
CA GLU A 1 -6.02 -6.90 28.73
C GLU A 1 -6.38 -5.43 28.86
N THR A 2 -7.55 -4.96 28.42
CA THR A 2 -7.95 -3.54 28.52
C THR A 2 -8.16 -3.05 29.96
N LYS A 3 -8.42 -3.90 30.94
CA LYS A 3 -8.59 -3.49 32.35
C LYS A 3 -7.28 -3.27 33.10
N GLU A 4 -6.21 -4.00 32.76
CA GLU A 4 -4.91 -3.89 33.46
C GLU A 4 -4.14 -2.63 33.04
N ASN A 5 -4.36 -2.12 31.83
CA ASN A 5 -3.61 -0.98 31.27
C ASN A 5 -4.41 0.33 31.25
N HIS A 6 -5.60 0.36 31.85
CA HIS A 6 -6.45 1.56 31.91
C HIS A 6 -5.76 2.75 32.60
N ASP A 7 -4.84 2.49 33.51
CA ASP A 7 -4.11 3.52 34.25
C ASP A 7 -2.88 4.08 33.54
N SER A 8 -2.49 3.52 32.39
CA SER A 8 -1.43 4.08 31.57
C SER A 8 -1.82 5.47 31.01
N LYS A 9 -0.84 6.30 30.72
CA LYS A 9 -1.06 7.65 30.16
C LYS A 9 -1.81 7.60 28.82
N ALA A 10 -1.55 6.60 27.99
CA ALA A 10 -2.25 6.40 26.72
C ALA A 10 -3.64 5.78 26.94
N GLY A 11 -3.82 4.82 27.88
CA GLY A 11 -5.12 4.28 28.22
C GLY A 11 -6.11 5.35 28.69
N LYS A 12 -5.66 6.31 29.52
CA LYS A 12 -6.46 7.48 29.93
C LYS A 12 -6.86 8.38 28.76
N LYS A 13 -6.00 8.52 27.73
CA LYS A 13 -6.33 9.27 26.50
C LYS A 13 -7.37 8.55 25.66
N VAL A 14 -7.29 7.22 25.55
CA VAL A 14 -8.32 6.41 24.87
C VAL A 14 -9.65 6.54 25.57
N SER A 15 -9.70 6.39 26.91
CA SER A 15 -10.92 6.57 27.70
C SER A 15 -11.53 7.97 27.52
N LYS A 16 -10.69 9.01 27.48
CA LYS A 16 -11.15 10.38 27.25
C LYS A 16 -11.69 10.59 25.82
N ALA A 17 -11.03 9.99 24.81
CA ALA A 17 -11.48 10.08 23.42
C ALA A 17 -12.80 9.32 23.18
N LEU A 18 -13.09 8.29 23.97
CA LEU A 18 -14.33 7.52 23.92
C LEU A 18 -15.49 8.17 24.69
N ASP A 19 -15.25 9.19 25.52
CA ASP A 19 -16.29 9.90 26.29
C ASP A 19 -16.96 10.99 25.43
N ILE A 20 -17.63 10.55 24.36
CA ILE A 20 -18.34 11.41 23.42
C ILE A 20 -19.76 11.68 23.96
N LYS A 21 -20.13 12.97 24.06
CA LYS A 21 -21.47 13.41 24.48
C LYS A 21 -22.19 14.01 23.26
N GLY A 22 -22.97 13.18 22.57
CA GLY A 22 -23.76 13.60 21.42
C GLY A 22 -23.48 12.75 20.18
N ASP A 23 -23.76 13.31 18.99
CA ASP A 23 -23.50 12.67 17.72
C ASP A 23 -21.96 12.61 17.47
N VAL A 24 -21.48 11.46 16.99
CA VAL A 24 -20.06 11.24 16.69
C VAL A 24 -19.67 12.08 15.46
N THR A 25 -18.64 12.91 15.63
CA THR A 25 -18.08 13.72 14.54
C THR A 25 -16.84 13.07 13.93
N GLU A 26 -16.41 13.52 12.75
CA GLU A 26 -15.16 13.08 12.11
C GLU A 26 -13.92 13.40 12.97
N GLU A 27 -13.97 14.52 13.68
CA GLU A 27 -12.90 14.93 14.61
C GLU A 27 -12.82 13.98 15.82
N ASP A 28 -13.95 13.50 16.32
CA ASP A 28 -14.00 12.50 17.38
C ASP A 28 -13.40 11.16 16.93
N LEU A 29 -13.74 10.71 15.73
CA LEU A 29 -13.19 9.49 15.13
C LEU A 29 -11.67 9.57 14.95
N THR A 30 -11.18 10.71 14.46
CA THR A 30 -9.74 10.98 14.32
C THR A 30 -9.04 10.98 15.68
N SER A 31 -9.66 11.57 16.69
CA SER A 31 -9.16 11.61 18.06
C SER A 31 -9.08 10.20 18.69
N ILE A 32 -10.14 9.38 18.50
CA ILE A 32 -10.18 7.98 18.96
C ILE A 32 -9.10 7.16 18.27
N SER A 33 -8.99 7.25 16.94
CA SER A 33 -7.99 6.53 16.15
C SER A 33 -6.56 6.88 16.60
N SER A 34 -6.27 8.16 16.77
CA SER A 34 -4.98 8.65 17.23
C SER A 34 -4.65 8.18 18.66
N ALA A 35 -5.65 8.15 19.54
CA ALA A 35 -5.48 7.68 20.91
C ALA A 35 -5.24 6.16 20.97
N LEU A 36 -5.95 5.38 20.15
CA LEU A 36 -5.78 3.92 20.03
C LEU A 36 -4.41 3.54 19.47
N LEU A 37 -3.97 4.21 18.40
CA LEU A 37 -2.63 3.99 17.82
C LEU A 37 -1.53 4.27 18.85
N LYS A 38 -1.70 5.34 19.63
CA LYS A 38 -0.74 5.67 20.68
C LYS A 38 -0.74 4.64 21.83
N PHE A 39 -1.91 4.13 22.17
CA PHE A 39 -2.05 3.07 23.18
C PHE A 39 -1.40 1.77 22.69
N GLU A 40 -1.64 1.38 21.44
CA GLU A 40 -1.02 0.21 20.84
C GLU A 40 0.51 0.30 20.85
N LYS A 41 1.07 1.46 20.44
CA LYS A 41 2.51 1.70 20.47
C LYS A 41 3.11 1.66 21.90
N GLU A 42 2.36 2.09 22.91
CA GLU A 42 2.80 1.95 24.32
C GLU A 42 2.79 0.50 24.79
N GLN A 43 1.81 -0.32 24.34
CA GLN A 43 1.69 -1.72 24.75
C GLN A 43 2.63 -2.64 23.99
N ASN A 44 2.93 -2.32 22.75
CA ASN A 44 3.84 -3.06 21.88
C ASN A 44 4.95 -2.12 21.40
N PRO A 45 5.92 -1.76 22.26
CA PRO A 45 7.01 -0.90 21.85
C PRO A 45 7.83 -1.60 20.77
N VAL A 46 7.81 -1.03 19.57
CA VAL A 46 8.66 -1.48 18.47
C VAL A 46 10.08 -1.03 18.81
N ASP A 47 11.02 -1.95 18.83
CA ASP A 47 12.43 -1.63 18.91
C ASP A 47 12.86 -1.05 17.55
N LEU A 48 12.83 0.28 17.45
CA LEU A 48 13.15 0.99 16.22
C LEU A 48 14.58 0.73 15.76
N ASP A 49 15.52 0.56 16.68
CA ASP A 49 16.91 0.33 16.32
C ASP A 49 17.07 -1.07 15.72
N ALA A 50 16.38 -2.08 16.26
CA ALA A 50 16.32 -3.42 15.67
C ALA A 50 15.60 -3.42 14.30
N GLU A 51 14.55 -2.63 14.10
CA GLU A 51 13.88 -2.51 12.79
C GLU A 51 14.75 -1.79 11.76
N LYS A 52 15.52 -0.78 12.15
CA LYS A 52 16.51 -0.11 11.29
C LYS A 52 17.63 -1.04 10.87
N GLU A 53 18.16 -1.86 11.79
CA GLU A 53 19.19 -2.87 11.48
C GLU A 53 18.67 -3.93 10.50
N LYS A 54 17.43 -4.38 10.69
CA LYS A 54 16.77 -5.29 9.74
C LYS A 54 16.58 -4.65 8.37
N LEU A 55 16.15 -3.39 8.32
CA LEU A 55 15.99 -2.64 7.07
C LEU A 55 17.33 -2.55 6.32
N GLU A 56 18.39 -2.16 7.02
CA GLU A 56 19.74 -2.11 6.47
C GLU A 56 20.18 -3.46 5.90
N THR A 57 20.06 -4.52 6.69
CA THR A 57 20.43 -5.88 6.29
C THR A 57 19.66 -6.34 5.05
N ARG A 58 18.37 -5.98 4.94
CA ARG A 58 17.52 -6.38 3.81
C ARG A 58 17.82 -5.58 2.56
N LEU A 59 18.17 -4.31 2.65
CA LEU A 59 18.39 -3.43 1.49
C LEU A 59 19.82 -3.46 0.97
N ASN A 60 20.82 -3.66 1.83
CA ASN A 60 22.24 -3.62 1.46
C ASN A 60 22.63 -4.49 0.26
N PRO A 61 22.16 -5.75 0.10
CA PRO A 61 22.49 -6.56 -1.06
C PRO A 61 22.04 -5.93 -2.39
N TYR A 62 20.87 -5.30 -2.40
CA TYR A 62 20.30 -4.64 -3.59
C TYR A 62 21.04 -3.34 -3.92
N PHE A 63 21.40 -2.55 -2.90
CA PHE A 63 22.26 -1.37 -3.09
C PHE A 63 23.62 -1.76 -3.68
N LYS A 64 24.23 -2.82 -3.15
CA LYS A 64 25.51 -3.33 -3.68
C LYS A 64 25.39 -3.73 -5.14
N ASN A 65 24.40 -4.54 -5.50
CA ASN A 65 24.22 -5.00 -6.87
C ASN A 65 23.99 -3.83 -7.84
N LEU A 66 23.22 -2.82 -7.43
CA LEU A 66 22.98 -1.62 -8.24
C LEU A 66 24.27 -0.79 -8.38
N GLN A 67 25.04 -0.61 -7.31
CA GLN A 67 26.34 0.07 -7.37
C GLN A 67 27.30 -0.63 -8.31
N ASP A 68 27.37 -1.97 -8.24
CA ASP A 68 28.25 -2.76 -9.11
C ASP A 68 27.87 -2.56 -10.59
N ALA A 69 26.57 -2.53 -10.92
CA ALA A 69 26.07 -2.28 -12.27
C ALA A 69 26.37 -0.86 -12.79
N ILE A 70 26.19 0.16 -11.93
CA ILE A 70 26.52 1.56 -12.21
C ILE A 70 28.03 1.71 -12.46
N THR A 71 28.85 1.11 -11.62
CA THR A 71 30.32 1.15 -11.73
C THR A 71 30.80 0.49 -13.02
N ALA A 72 30.17 -0.64 -13.41
CA ALA A 72 30.42 -1.31 -14.68
C ALA A 72 29.90 -0.53 -15.90
N LYS A 73 29.14 0.55 -15.72
CA LYS A 73 28.44 1.33 -16.76
C LYS A 73 27.56 0.43 -17.66
N ASP A 74 26.96 -0.59 -17.07
CA ASP A 74 26.01 -1.48 -17.76
C ASP A 74 24.58 -0.98 -17.51
N LEU A 75 24.00 -0.29 -18.50
CA LEU A 75 22.66 0.27 -18.39
C LEU A 75 21.58 -0.81 -18.24
N THR A 76 21.74 -1.96 -18.89
CA THR A 76 20.79 -3.07 -18.81
C THR A 76 20.79 -3.67 -17.41
N ALA A 77 21.98 -3.94 -16.86
CA ALA A 77 22.12 -4.40 -15.50
C ALA A 77 21.63 -3.34 -14.49
N THR A 78 21.92 -2.05 -14.74
CA THR A 78 21.46 -0.94 -13.87
C THR A 78 19.94 -0.87 -13.81
N ARG A 79 19.23 -0.97 -14.94
CA ARG A 79 17.76 -1.02 -14.98
C ARG A 79 17.20 -2.21 -14.21
N LYS A 80 17.79 -3.38 -14.39
CA LYS A 80 17.37 -4.61 -13.70
C LYS A 80 17.56 -4.49 -12.18
N THR A 81 18.77 -4.13 -11.75
CA THR A 81 19.11 -4.04 -10.31
C THR A 81 18.38 -2.89 -9.61
N TYR A 82 18.10 -1.78 -10.31
CA TYR A 82 17.18 -0.75 -9.83
C TYR A 82 15.79 -1.31 -9.55
N GLY A 83 15.21 -2.08 -10.48
CA GLY A 83 13.90 -2.71 -10.29
C GLY A 83 13.87 -3.65 -9.08
N GLU A 84 14.94 -4.40 -8.88
CA GLU A 84 15.10 -5.29 -7.72
C GLU A 84 15.20 -4.50 -6.40
N LEU A 85 15.94 -3.39 -6.38
CA LEU A 85 16.03 -2.48 -5.23
C LEU A 85 14.68 -1.83 -4.93
N ASN A 86 13.99 -1.32 -5.94
CA ASN A 86 12.67 -0.70 -5.79
C ASN A 86 11.65 -1.70 -5.20
N ASN A 87 11.63 -2.94 -5.69
CA ASN A 87 10.78 -3.99 -5.15
C ASN A 87 11.15 -4.36 -3.69
N ALA A 88 12.43 -4.31 -3.35
CA ALA A 88 12.88 -4.55 -1.98
C ALA A 88 12.49 -3.39 -1.05
N TRP A 89 12.56 -2.15 -1.53
CA TRP A 89 12.10 -0.97 -0.82
C TRP A 89 10.60 -1.06 -0.51
N THR A 90 9.74 -1.25 -1.52
CA THR A 90 8.28 -1.35 -1.35
C THR A 90 7.86 -2.39 -0.30
N ARG A 91 8.62 -3.47 -0.18
CA ARG A 91 8.37 -4.50 0.86
C ARG A 91 8.76 -4.08 2.28
N ASN A 92 9.59 -3.07 2.43
CA ASN A 92 10.19 -2.67 3.71
C ASN A 92 9.93 -1.21 4.07
N GLU A 93 9.33 -0.41 3.19
CA GLU A 93 9.09 1.04 3.36
C GLU A 93 8.28 1.39 4.61
N ALA A 94 7.39 0.48 5.05
CA ALA A 94 6.54 0.67 6.23
C ALA A 94 7.36 1.05 7.47
N VAL A 95 8.57 0.48 7.63
CA VAL A 95 9.47 0.82 8.75
C VAL A 95 9.81 2.32 8.73
N VAL A 96 10.02 2.90 7.56
CA VAL A 96 10.35 4.32 7.43
C VAL A 96 9.09 5.17 7.54
N ARG A 97 8.04 4.83 6.79
CA ARG A 97 6.77 5.58 6.74
C ARG A 97 6.13 5.71 8.13
N ASP A 98 6.07 4.63 8.89
CA ASP A 98 5.41 4.60 10.19
C ASP A 98 6.19 5.35 11.28
N HIS A 99 7.48 5.64 11.04
CA HIS A 99 8.34 6.35 11.99
C HIS A 99 8.69 7.77 11.56
N SER A 100 8.77 8.05 10.25
CA SER A 100 9.09 9.38 9.73
C SER A 100 8.54 9.60 8.32
N THR A 101 7.43 10.30 8.22
CA THR A 101 6.87 10.72 6.94
C THR A 101 7.82 11.61 6.13
N ALA A 102 8.68 12.40 6.82
CA ALA A 102 9.69 13.23 6.17
C ALA A 102 10.76 12.38 5.48
N TYR A 103 11.29 11.35 6.15
CA TYR A 103 12.23 10.42 5.53
C TYR A 103 11.59 9.57 4.45
N TYR A 104 10.36 9.11 4.66
CA TYR A 104 9.61 8.41 3.64
C TYR A 104 9.53 9.24 2.35
N GLY A 105 9.05 10.48 2.43
CA GLY A 105 8.98 11.38 1.27
C GLY A 105 10.33 11.68 0.64
N LYS A 106 11.40 11.86 1.43
CA LYS A 106 12.77 12.07 0.92
C LYS A 106 13.24 10.86 0.10
N ILE A 107 13.03 9.65 0.60
CA ILE A 107 13.50 8.41 -0.02
C ILE A 107 12.68 8.11 -1.27
N GLU A 108 11.35 8.22 -1.24
CA GLU A 108 10.48 8.05 -2.39
C GLU A 108 10.83 9.00 -3.54
N THR A 109 11.07 10.28 -3.20
CA THR A 109 11.55 11.25 -4.17
C THR A 109 12.89 10.83 -4.79
N ALA A 110 13.84 10.37 -3.96
CA ALA A 110 15.16 9.94 -4.44
C ALA A 110 15.07 8.68 -5.34
N ILE A 111 14.22 7.71 -5.02
CA ILE A 111 13.94 6.53 -5.87
C ILE A 111 13.43 6.97 -7.24
N SER A 112 12.45 7.88 -7.27
CA SER A 112 11.87 8.40 -8.51
C SER A 112 12.90 9.19 -9.34
N LEU A 113 13.73 10.00 -8.71
CA LEU A 113 14.79 10.75 -9.41
C LEU A 113 15.91 9.84 -9.94
N LEU A 114 16.28 8.79 -9.21
CA LEU A 114 17.21 7.77 -9.69
C LEU A 114 16.66 7.07 -10.95
N ARG A 115 15.38 6.71 -10.96
CA ARG A 115 14.74 6.17 -12.17
C ARG A 115 14.80 7.15 -13.33
N SER A 116 14.50 8.41 -13.08
CA SER A 116 14.60 9.45 -14.12
C SER A 116 15.99 9.54 -14.71
N SER A 117 17.04 9.49 -13.88
CA SER A 117 18.44 9.53 -14.32
C SER A 117 18.80 8.30 -15.19
N ILE A 118 18.29 7.11 -14.83
CA ILE A 118 18.49 5.86 -15.58
C ILE A 118 17.80 5.91 -16.96
N GLU A 119 16.63 6.56 -17.04
CA GLU A 119 15.83 6.65 -18.28
C GLU A 119 16.18 7.86 -19.15
N THR A 120 17.09 8.74 -18.69
CA THR A 120 17.57 9.90 -19.45
C THR A 120 18.44 9.48 -20.63
N GLU A 121 18.24 10.10 -21.78
CA GLU A 121 19.04 9.89 -22.98
C GLU A 121 19.66 11.22 -23.46
N PRO A 122 20.96 11.24 -23.80
CA PRO A 122 21.91 10.13 -23.70
C PRO A 122 22.20 9.72 -22.25
N THR A 123 22.55 8.43 -22.03
CA THR A 123 22.84 7.90 -20.69
C THR A 123 24.03 8.62 -20.05
N ASP A 124 23.83 9.14 -18.86
CA ASP A 124 24.88 9.77 -18.04
C ASP A 124 25.06 9.03 -16.71
N PHE A 125 26.06 8.17 -16.66
CA PHE A 125 26.36 7.41 -15.44
C PHE A 125 26.83 8.28 -14.26
N THR A 126 27.28 9.51 -14.52
CA THR A 126 27.62 10.44 -13.44
C THR A 126 26.35 10.93 -12.72
N SER A 127 25.34 11.28 -13.50
CA SER A 127 24.01 11.64 -12.95
C SER A 127 23.32 10.47 -12.26
N ILE A 128 23.44 9.25 -12.82
CA ILE A 128 22.91 8.03 -12.20
C ILE A 128 23.62 7.78 -10.86
N GLN A 129 24.95 7.89 -10.79
CA GLN A 129 25.71 7.73 -9.55
C GLN A 129 25.30 8.77 -8.50
N SER A 130 25.15 10.03 -8.89
CA SER A 130 24.72 11.08 -7.95
C SER A 130 23.32 10.80 -7.38
N SER A 131 22.38 10.35 -8.22
CA SER A 131 21.03 10.00 -7.77
C SER A 131 21.01 8.75 -6.87
N TYR A 132 21.90 7.80 -7.14
CA TYR A 132 22.12 6.64 -6.27
C TYR A 132 22.66 7.06 -4.91
N ASP A 133 23.67 7.95 -4.89
CA ASP A 133 24.28 8.45 -3.65
C ASP A 133 23.26 9.23 -2.79
N ASP A 134 22.38 10.02 -3.42
CA ASP A 134 21.29 10.72 -2.75
C ASP A 134 20.30 9.73 -2.11
N LEU A 135 19.92 8.67 -2.82
CA LEU A 135 19.03 7.63 -2.30
C LEU A 135 19.68 6.87 -1.14
N LYS A 136 20.90 6.39 -1.34
CA LYS A 136 21.64 5.65 -0.30
C LYS A 136 21.87 6.52 0.93
N GLY A 137 22.22 7.79 0.72
CA GLY A 137 22.38 8.77 1.79
C GLY A 137 21.09 8.99 2.58
N GLY A 138 19.93 9.06 1.91
CA GLY A 138 18.63 9.18 2.58
C GLY A 138 18.31 7.98 3.49
N ILE A 139 18.58 6.77 3.03
CA ILE A 139 18.43 5.54 3.82
C ILE A 139 19.40 5.52 5.01
N ASP A 140 20.67 5.84 4.79
CA ASP A 140 21.70 5.84 5.81
C ASP A 140 21.44 6.90 6.92
N ASP A 141 20.95 8.08 6.52
CA ASP A 141 20.55 9.13 7.45
C ASP A 141 19.40 8.69 8.35
N PHE A 142 18.39 8.01 7.80
CA PHE A 142 17.27 7.43 8.57
C PHE A 142 17.78 6.39 9.57
N ILE A 143 18.64 5.47 9.11
CA ILE A 143 19.21 4.40 9.96
C ILE A 143 20.00 5.01 11.10
N LYS A 144 20.84 6.02 10.83
CA LYS A 144 21.66 6.74 11.83
C LYS A 144 20.83 7.64 12.74
N GLY A 145 19.55 7.87 12.45
CA GLY A 145 18.68 8.77 13.22
C GLY A 145 19.04 10.24 13.07
N VAL A 146 19.56 10.66 11.93
CA VAL A 146 19.83 12.08 11.63
C VAL A 146 18.50 12.84 11.67
N PRO A 147 18.39 13.96 12.40
CA PRO A 147 17.15 14.73 12.42
C PRO A 147 16.80 15.28 11.03
N LEU A 148 15.55 15.13 10.64
CA LEU A 148 14.98 15.73 9.42
C LEU A 148 13.67 16.45 9.80
N ASP A 149 13.61 17.76 9.53
CA ASP A 149 12.42 18.54 9.82
C ASP A 149 11.27 18.15 8.89
N SER A 150 10.13 17.84 9.48
CA SER A 150 8.89 17.61 8.72
C SER A 150 8.27 18.95 8.36
N THR A 151 8.33 19.34 7.10
CA THR A 151 7.48 20.42 6.58
C THR A 151 6.08 19.85 6.33
N SER A 152 5.14 20.09 7.25
CA SER A 152 3.73 19.82 7.03
C SER A 152 3.19 20.82 6.01
N SER A 153 3.09 20.42 4.74
CA SER A 153 2.37 21.19 3.73
C SER A 153 0.93 20.66 3.66
N SER A 154 -0.05 21.56 3.68
CA SER A 154 -1.48 21.26 3.46
C SER A 154 -1.79 21.04 1.97
N LEU A 155 -0.91 20.34 1.25
CA LEU A 155 -1.08 20.05 -0.17
C LEU A 155 -2.12 18.95 -0.35
N THR A 156 -2.90 19.07 -1.41
CA THR A 156 -3.98 18.15 -1.76
C THR A 156 -3.70 17.46 -3.09
N LEU A 157 -4.41 16.35 -3.38
CA LEU A 157 -4.36 15.69 -4.68
C LEU A 157 -4.66 16.67 -5.83
N LYS A 158 -5.60 17.63 -5.61
CA LYS A 158 -5.91 18.66 -6.59
C LYS A 158 -4.72 19.55 -6.94
N ASP A 159 -3.84 19.83 -5.98
CA ASP A 159 -2.62 20.61 -6.24
C ASP A 159 -1.60 19.81 -7.05
N GLY A 160 -1.50 18.50 -6.80
CA GLY A 160 -0.72 17.57 -7.63
C GLY A 160 -1.23 17.52 -9.08
N ILE A 161 -2.55 17.37 -9.27
CA ILE A 161 -3.18 17.35 -10.61
C ILE A 161 -2.86 18.65 -11.38
N LYS A 162 -2.98 19.83 -10.75
CA LYS A 162 -2.62 21.11 -11.37
C LYS A 162 -1.16 21.16 -11.85
N LEU A 163 -0.23 20.53 -11.09
CA LEU A 163 1.16 20.44 -11.53
C LEU A 163 1.30 19.56 -12.77
N LEU A 164 0.59 18.42 -12.83
CA LEU A 164 0.61 17.55 -14.00
C LEU A 164 0.00 18.22 -15.23
N GLU A 165 -1.15 18.91 -15.09
CA GLU A 165 -1.77 19.70 -16.16
C GLU A 165 -0.84 20.79 -16.69
N LYS A 166 -0.18 21.52 -15.76
CA LYS A 166 0.81 22.52 -16.12
C LYS A 166 2.00 21.92 -16.87
N ALA A 167 2.54 20.80 -16.40
CA ALA A 167 3.64 20.11 -17.05
C ALA A 167 3.26 19.64 -18.46
N LEU A 168 2.05 19.09 -18.64
CA LEU A 168 1.53 18.68 -19.95
C LEU A 168 1.47 19.85 -20.93
N GLY A 169 0.91 21.00 -20.51
CA GLY A 169 0.88 22.20 -21.33
C GLY A 169 2.27 22.70 -21.71
N GLN A 170 3.25 22.61 -20.82
CA GLN A 170 4.64 22.98 -21.08
C GLN A 170 5.31 22.01 -22.07
N PHE A 171 5.10 20.68 -21.95
CA PHE A 171 5.57 19.71 -22.94
C PHE A 171 4.96 19.94 -24.32
N GLN A 172 3.66 20.22 -24.38
CA GLN A 172 2.96 20.53 -25.63
C GLN A 172 3.45 21.83 -26.29
N ALA A 173 3.88 22.80 -25.48
CA ALA A 173 4.50 24.04 -25.94
C ALA A 173 5.99 23.88 -26.34
N GLY A 174 6.58 22.71 -26.15
CA GLY A 174 8.01 22.45 -26.43
C GLY A 174 8.97 22.96 -25.36
N ASP A 175 8.47 23.42 -24.20
CA ASP A 175 9.32 23.86 -23.09
C ASP A 175 9.66 22.67 -22.16
N GLU A 176 10.50 21.77 -22.67
CA GLU A 176 10.90 20.52 -22.01
C GLU A 176 11.53 20.78 -20.63
N LYS A 177 12.38 21.81 -20.54
CA LYS A 177 13.12 22.12 -19.30
C LYS A 177 12.19 22.54 -18.16
N THR A 178 11.25 23.44 -18.46
CA THR A 178 10.27 23.91 -17.47
C THR A 178 9.28 22.80 -17.12
N ALA A 179 8.87 21.98 -18.11
CA ALA A 179 8.01 20.83 -17.90
C ALA A 179 8.65 19.81 -16.95
N ALA A 180 9.92 19.43 -17.18
CA ALA A 180 10.67 18.54 -16.31
C ALA A 180 10.80 19.09 -14.86
N ALA A 181 11.05 20.39 -14.72
CA ALA A 181 11.09 21.04 -13.41
C ALA A 181 9.72 21.02 -12.70
N THR A 182 8.63 21.12 -13.46
CA THR A 182 7.25 21.02 -12.93
C THR A 182 6.92 19.58 -12.54
N MET A 183 7.31 18.59 -13.34
CA MET A 183 7.19 17.16 -13.02
C MET A 183 7.99 16.80 -11.75
N LYS A 184 9.22 17.33 -11.62
CA LYS A 184 10.02 17.13 -10.40
C LYS A 184 9.30 17.66 -9.15
N LYS A 185 8.62 18.82 -9.24
CA LYS A 185 7.79 19.33 -8.12
C LYS A 185 6.66 18.37 -7.77
N PHE A 186 5.95 17.83 -8.78
CA PHE A 186 4.93 16.82 -8.54
C PHE A 186 5.50 15.60 -7.82
N ILE A 187 6.59 15.02 -8.33
CA ILE A 187 7.27 13.86 -7.73
C ILE A 187 7.64 14.14 -6.25
N THR A 188 8.12 15.36 -5.95
CA THR A 188 8.50 15.75 -4.58
C THR A 188 7.31 15.83 -3.62
N ILE A 189 6.14 16.26 -4.09
CA ILE A 189 4.95 16.37 -3.23
C ILE A 189 4.12 15.09 -3.21
N TRP A 190 4.32 14.17 -4.17
CA TRP A 190 3.53 12.95 -4.33
C TRP A 190 3.41 12.15 -3.03
N PRO A 191 4.49 11.85 -2.27
CA PRO A 191 4.40 11.08 -1.04
C PRO A 191 3.53 11.73 0.06
N THR A 192 3.19 13.01 -0.06
CA THR A 192 2.32 13.71 0.90
C THR A 192 0.85 13.70 0.49
N ILE A 193 0.55 13.42 -0.77
CA ILE A 193 -0.81 13.49 -1.35
C ILE A 193 -1.30 12.15 -1.91
N GLU A 194 -0.47 11.11 -1.92
CA GLU A 194 -0.76 9.79 -2.51
C GLU A 194 -1.76 8.97 -1.72
N GLY A 195 -1.99 9.29 -0.43
CA GLY A 195 -2.79 8.49 0.48
C GLY A 195 -4.19 8.17 -0.04
N ASP A 196 -4.87 9.17 -0.62
CA ASP A 196 -6.21 9.01 -1.20
C ASP A 196 -6.19 8.08 -2.42
N VAL A 197 -5.11 8.13 -3.20
CA VAL A 197 -4.97 7.32 -4.42
C VAL A 197 -4.57 5.90 -4.06
N SER A 198 -3.60 5.71 -3.16
CA SER A 198 -3.11 4.39 -2.75
C SER A 198 -4.21 3.53 -2.11
N THR A 199 -5.13 4.16 -1.36
CA THR A 199 -6.24 3.47 -0.71
C THR A 199 -7.41 3.21 -1.66
N THR A 200 -7.71 4.15 -2.57
CA THR A 200 -8.88 4.08 -3.47
C THR A 200 -8.60 3.29 -4.74
N ASN A 201 -7.42 3.49 -5.34
CA ASN A 201 -7.01 2.83 -6.58
C ASN A 201 -5.51 2.50 -6.57
N PRO A 202 -5.11 1.38 -5.94
CA PRO A 202 -3.70 0.96 -5.86
C PRO A 202 -3.04 0.74 -7.24
N SER A 203 -3.81 0.41 -8.26
CA SER A 203 -3.30 0.25 -9.63
C SER A 203 -2.87 1.59 -10.23
N LEU A 204 -3.70 2.63 -10.02
CA LEU A 204 -3.37 3.99 -10.43
C LEU A 204 -2.18 4.54 -9.64
N TYR A 205 -2.11 4.27 -8.33
CA TYR A 205 -0.97 4.61 -7.49
C TYR A 205 0.34 4.07 -8.09
N THR A 206 0.39 2.76 -8.37
CA THR A 206 1.58 2.13 -9.00
C THR A 206 1.91 2.74 -10.38
N ARG A 207 0.89 3.10 -11.17
CA ARG A 207 1.10 3.77 -12.46
C ARG A 207 1.72 5.15 -12.30
N VAL A 208 1.23 5.95 -11.36
CA VAL A 208 1.79 7.28 -11.08
C VAL A 208 3.27 7.15 -10.74
N GLU A 209 3.64 6.28 -9.81
CA GLU A 209 5.03 6.07 -9.40
C GLU A 209 5.92 5.54 -10.53
N SER A 210 5.39 4.64 -11.34
CA SER A 210 6.18 4.04 -12.41
C SER A 210 6.29 4.92 -13.65
N GLU A 211 5.30 5.74 -13.99
CA GLU A 211 5.26 6.51 -15.23
C GLU A 211 5.80 7.93 -15.06
N THR A 212 5.54 8.61 -13.94
CA THR A 212 5.92 10.03 -13.77
C THR A 212 7.42 10.30 -13.86
N PRO A 213 8.33 9.46 -13.32
CA PRO A 213 9.77 9.65 -13.49
C PRO A 213 10.22 9.52 -14.96
N VAL A 214 9.58 8.63 -15.72
CA VAL A 214 9.88 8.43 -17.14
C VAL A 214 9.30 9.56 -17.98
N ILE A 215 8.07 9.99 -17.70
CA ILE A 215 7.42 11.13 -18.35
C ILE A 215 8.25 12.41 -18.15
N MET A 216 8.84 12.60 -16.98
CA MET A 216 9.69 13.77 -16.69
C MET A 216 10.81 13.92 -17.70
N VAL A 217 11.40 12.84 -18.18
CA VAL A 217 12.54 12.86 -19.13
C VAL A 217 12.15 12.63 -20.58
N LYS A 218 11.04 11.94 -20.85
CA LYS A 218 10.57 11.60 -22.21
C LYS A 218 9.30 12.34 -22.63
N GLY A 219 8.83 13.31 -21.86
CA GLY A 219 7.56 14.01 -22.08
C GLY A 219 7.50 14.88 -23.35
N LYS A 220 8.62 15.07 -24.08
CA LYS A 220 8.60 15.65 -25.42
C LYS A 220 7.91 14.74 -26.45
N GLU A 221 7.94 13.43 -26.24
CA GLU A 221 7.35 12.45 -27.12
C GLU A 221 5.83 12.38 -26.91
N LYS A 222 5.07 12.38 -28.02
CA LYS A 222 3.61 12.37 -27.98
C LYS A 222 3.05 11.20 -27.15
N ALA A 223 3.67 10.03 -27.23
CA ALA A 223 3.26 8.85 -26.47
C ALA A 223 3.29 9.07 -24.94
N TYR A 224 4.28 9.83 -24.44
CA TYR A 224 4.37 10.14 -23.01
C TYR A 224 3.46 11.30 -22.60
N GLN A 225 3.15 12.24 -23.51
CA GLN A 225 2.12 13.25 -23.27
C GLN A 225 0.73 12.60 -23.18
N ASP A 226 0.44 11.59 -23.99
CA ASP A 226 -0.81 10.84 -23.94
C ASP A 226 -0.94 10.04 -22.63
N LYS A 227 0.16 9.44 -22.15
CA LYS A 227 0.22 8.81 -20.83
C LYS A 227 -0.03 9.82 -19.70
N LEU A 228 0.61 10.99 -19.76
CA LEU A 228 0.40 12.06 -18.78
C LEU A 228 -1.05 12.52 -18.75
N GLN A 229 -1.67 12.71 -19.93
CA GLN A 229 -3.08 13.05 -20.04
C GLN A 229 -3.98 11.95 -19.41
N ALA A 230 -3.67 10.68 -19.65
CA ALA A 230 -4.40 9.58 -19.05
C ALA A 230 -4.26 9.59 -17.52
N LEU A 231 -3.05 9.79 -16.97
CA LEU A 231 -2.84 9.92 -15.52
C LEU A 231 -3.65 11.07 -14.92
N ILE A 232 -3.65 12.24 -15.57
CA ILE A 232 -4.45 13.41 -15.13
C ILE A 232 -5.94 13.06 -15.10
N THR A 233 -6.44 12.40 -16.14
CA THR A 233 -7.85 12.00 -16.23
C THR A 233 -8.22 11.02 -15.11
N ASP A 234 -7.41 9.99 -14.90
CA ASP A 234 -7.64 8.95 -13.90
C ASP A 234 -7.53 9.50 -12.47
N LEU A 235 -6.53 10.36 -12.20
CA LEU A 235 -6.38 11.04 -10.89
C LEU A 235 -7.54 12.01 -10.62
N SER A 236 -8.04 12.71 -11.64
CA SER A 236 -9.17 13.62 -11.49
C SER A 236 -10.51 12.91 -11.22
N ALA A 237 -10.57 11.61 -11.55
CA ALA A 237 -11.72 10.76 -11.25
C ALA A 237 -11.72 10.22 -9.81
N ILE A 238 -10.63 10.37 -9.07
CA ILE A 238 -10.56 9.98 -7.65
C ILE A 238 -11.42 10.94 -6.84
N ASP A 239 -12.46 10.38 -6.21
CA ASP A 239 -13.30 11.12 -5.28
C ASP A 239 -12.61 11.22 -3.92
N THR A 240 -11.95 12.34 -3.67
CA THR A 240 -11.28 12.63 -2.39
C THR A 240 -12.27 12.93 -1.26
N SER A 241 -13.57 13.11 -1.57
CA SER A 241 -14.63 13.27 -0.57
C SER A 241 -15.20 11.95 -0.11
N ALA A 242 -15.02 10.88 -0.89
CA ALA A 242 -15.32 9.52 -0.52
C ALA A 242 -14.16 8.93 0.30
N SER A 243 -14.00 9.39 1.54
CA SER A 243 -13.13 8.66 2.45
C SER A 243 -13.77 7.28 2.66
N TYR A 244 -13.10 6.22 2.21
CA TYR A 244 -13.43 4.86 2.63
C TYR A 244 -13.22 4.82 4.14
N ASN A 245 -14.30 5.09 4.85
CA ASN A 245 -14.28 5.11 6.30
C ASN A 245 -14.11 3.65 6.77
N ALA A 246 -13.33 3.45 7.84
CA ALA A 246 -13.27 2.15 8.52
C ALA A 246 -14.67 1.60 8.84
N PHE A 247 -15.67 2.49 8.91
CA PHE A 247 -17.08 2.16 9.05
C PHE A 247 -17.66 1.46 7.81
N ASP A 248 -17.30 1.87 6.58
CA ASP A 248 -17.76 1.19 5.36
C ASP A 248 -17.17 -0.21 5.25
N ALA A 249 -15.87 -0.37 5.55
CA ALA A 249 -15.23 -1.67 5.64
C ALA A 249 -15.87 -2.54 6.75
N MET A 250 -16.21 -1.94 7.89
CA MET A 250 -16.90 -2.62 8.99
C MET A 250 -18.31 -3.03 8.59
N LEU A 251 -19.06 -2.21 7.87
CA LEU A 251 -20.41 -2.55 7.37
C LEU A 251 -20.36 -3.71 6.38
N ILE A 252 -19.37 -3.74 5.47
CA ILE A 252 -19.17 -4.86 4.54
C ILE A 252 -18.87 -6.13 5.33
N LEU A 253 -17.90 -6.09 6.26
CA LEU A 253 -17.56 -7.22 7.12
C LEU A 253 -18.74 -7.70 7.98
N LEU A 254 -19.54 -6.76 8.49
CA LEU A 254 -20.71 -7.09 9.29
C LEU A 254 -21.79 -7.74 8.44
N ARG A 255 -22.02 -7.25 7.22
CA ARG A 255 -22.96 -7.84 6.27
C ARG A 255 -22.55 -9.28 5.94
N GLU A 256 -21.31 -9.50 5.47
CA GLU A 256 -20.80 -10.82 5.13
C GLU A 256 -20.76 -11.76 6.37
N GLY A 257 -20.37 -11.21 7.53
CA GLY A 257 -20.36 -11.94 8.79
C GLY A 257 -21.76 -12.39 9.24
N VAL A 258 -22.78 -11.53 9.07
CA VAL A 258 -24.19 -11.88 9.38
C VAL A 258 -24.72 -12.93 8.41
N GLU A 259 -24.42 -12.84 7.11
CA GLU A 259 -24.79 -13.87 6.15
C GLU A 259 -24.21 -15.24 6.49
N ALA A 260 -22.91 -15.31 6.81
CA ALA A 260 -22.26 -16.53 7.26
C ALA A 260 -22.85 -17.06 8.57
N LEU A 261 -23.13 -16.17 9.53
CA LEU A 261 -23.75 -16.52 10.81
C LEU A 261 -25.16 -17.12 10.63
N LEU A 262 -25.98 -16.55 9.75
CA LEU A 262 -27.32 -17.05 9.44
C LEU A 262 -27.27 -18.47 8.85
N ILE A 263 -26.31 -18.75 7.97
CA ILE A 263 -26.12 -20.08 7.39
C ILE A 263 -25.76 -21.09 8.51
N VAL A 264 -24.80 -20.73 9.37
CA VAL A 264 -24.38 -21.60 10.48
C VAL A 264 -25.53 -21.82 11.46
N MET A 265 -26.30 -20.77 11.79
CA MET A 265 -27.47 -20.89 12.70
C MET A 265 -28.57 -21.75 12.09
N ALA A 266 -28.87 -21.64 10.80
CA ALA A 266 -29.83 -22.47 10.10
C ALA A 266 -29.44 -23.96 10.13
N LEU A 267 -28.14 -24.26 9.89
CA LEU A 267 -27.61 -25.62 9.98
C LEU A 267 -27.68 -26.16 11.41
N VAL A 268 -27.30 -25.37 12.40
CA VAL A 268 -27.34 -25.75 13.81
C VAL A 268 -28.77 -26.02 14.28
N THR A 269 -29.76 -25.19 13.91
CA THR A 269 -31.15 -25.36 14.28
C THR A 269 -31.76 -26.61 13.62
N THR A 270 -31.48 -26.84 12.34
CA THR A 270 -31.95 -28.04 11.61
C THR A 270 -31.36 -29.32 12.22
N LEU A 271 -30.06 -29.36 12.51
CA LEU A 271 -29.39 -30.52 13.11
C LEU A 271 -29.82 -30.75 14.56
N LYS A 272 -30.13 -29.69 15.32
CA LYS A 272 -30.73 -29.83 16.68
C LYS A 272 -32.12 -30.40 16.60
N ALA A 273 -32.98 -29.94 15.68
CA ALA A 273 -34.31 -30.46 15.48
C ALA A 273 -34.28 -31.93 15.08
N ALA A 274 -33.32 -32.31 14.23
CA ALA A 274 -33.10 -33.69 13.80
C ALA A 274 -32.40 -34.59 14.86
N LYS A 275 -32.05 -34.05 16.04
CA LYS A 275 -31.30 -34.74 17.12
C LYS A 275 -29.94 -35.32 16.68
N MET A 276 -29.34 -34.79 15.61
CA MET A 276 -28.06 -35.25 15.03
C MET A 276 -26.83 -34.65 15.70
N ARG A 277 -26.50 -35.10 16.90
CA ARG A 277 -25.37 -34.58 17.70
C ARG A 277 -23.99 -34.65 16.98
N LYS A 278 -23.77 -35.68 16.14
CA LYS A 278 -22.54 -35.82 15.36
C LYS A 278 -22.43 -34.71 14.30
N GLY A 279 -23.51 -34.36 13.61
CA GLY A 279 -23.55 -33.26 12.63
C GLY A 279 -23.26 -31.92 13.25
N LEU A 280 -23.76 -31.67 14.47
CA LEU A 280 -23.44 -30.40 15.20
C LEU A 280 -21.95 -30.21 15.44
N LYS A 281 -21.22 -31.28 15.83
CA LYS A 281 -19.76 -31.19 16.05
C LYS A 281 -19.04 -30.82 14.75
N TRP A 282 -19.49 -31.33 13.62
CA TRP A 282 -18.91 -31.01 12.30
C TRP A 282 -19.19 -29.56 11.88
N VAL A 283 -20.38 -29.03 12.15
CA VAL A 283 -20.72 -27.63 11.84
C VAL A 283 -19.88 -26.66 12.69
N TYR A 284 -19.78 -26.89 13.99
CA TYR A 284 -18.94 -26.05 14.85
C TYR A 284 -17.45 -26.19 14.51
N GLY A 285 -16.98 -27.42 14.25
CA GLY A 285 -15.60 -27.65 13.81
C GLY A 285 -15.28 -26.95 12.51
N GLY A 286 -16.19 -27.01 11.53
CA GLY A 286 -16.06 -26.31 10.25
C GLY A 286 -16.07 -24.79 10.40
N ALA A 287 -16.94 -24.23 11.23
CA ALA A 287 -16.98 -22.80 11.50
C ALA A 287 -15.67 -22.31 12.13
N ILE A 288 -15.14 -23.01 13.14
CA ILE A 288 -13.85 -22.67 13.77
C ILE A 288 -12.71 -22.81 12.76
N ALA A 289 -12.68 -23.89 11.99
CA ALA A 289 -11.66 -24.11 10.96
C ALA A 289 -11.70 -23.01 9.89
N GLY A 290 -12.90 -22.54 9.51
CA GLY A 290 -13.08 -21.43 8.57
C GLY A 290 -12.51 -20.12 9.09
N VAL A 291 -12.77 -19.78 10.36
CA VAL A 291 -12.19 -18.58 11.00
C VAL A 291 -10.66 -18.66 11.06
N LEU A 292 -10.13 -19.82 11.46
CA LEU A 292 -8.67 -20.01 11.50
C LEU A 292 -8.04 -19.93 10.09
N ALA A 293 -8.68 -20.54 9.09
CA ALA A 293 -8.22 -20.45 7.70
C ALA A 293 -8.26 -19.00 7.18
N SER A 294 -9.31 -18.23 7.51
CA SER A 294 -9.38 -16.81 7.15
C SER A 294 -8.24 -16.00 7.77
N ALA A 295 -7.91 -16.24 9.04
CA ALA A 295 -6.80 -15.58 9.71
C ALA A 295 -5.45 -15.92 9.05
N VAL A 296 -5.23 -17.20 8.71
CA VAL A 296 -4.03 -17.65 8.00
C VAL A 296 -3.92 -17.01 6.61
N ILE A 297 -5.02 -16.99 5.85
CA ILE A 297 -5.07 -16.36 4.53
C ILE A 297 -4.80 -14.86 4.64
N ALA A 298 -5.37 -14.17 5.64
CA ALA A 298 -5.13 -12.75 5.87
C ALA A 298 -3.63 -12.47 6.11
N VAL A 299 -2.96 -13.29 6.95
CA VAL A 299 -1.51 -13.17 7.17
C VAL A 299 -0.71 -13.45 5.90
N ILE A 300 -1.08 -14.49 5.14
CA ILE A 300 -0.43 -14.80 3.85
C ILE A 300 -0.59 -13.62 2.88
N LEU A 301 -1.78 -13.06 2.76
CA LEU A 301 -2.04 -11.91 1.90
C LEU A 301 -1.24 -10.68 2.34
N GLN A 302 -1.14 -10.43 3.64
CA GLN A 302 -0.37 -9.30 4.18
C GLN A 302 1.14 -9.44 3.92
N VAL A 303 1.66 -10.68 3.90
CA VAL A 303 3.10 -10.95 3.65
C VAL A 303 3.40 -11.04 2.15
N VAL A 304 2.49 -11.61 1.34
CA VAL A 304 2.69 -11.86 -0.10
C VAL A 304 2.23 -10.69 -0.96
N PHE A 305 1.15 -10.00 -0.57
CA PHE A 305 0.56 -8.91 -1.35
C PHE A 305 1.47 -7.69 -1.51
N PRO A 306 2.24 -7.21 -0.51
CA PRO A 306 3.22 -6.15 -0.74
C PRO A 306 4.28 -6.51 -1.78
N ALA A 307 4.61 -7.81 -1.89
CA ALA A 307 5.56 -8.31 -2.89
C ALA A 307 4.97 -8.41 -4.31
N VAL A 308 3.64 -8.36 -4.43
CA VAL A 308 2.90 -8.61 -5.68
C VAL A 308 2.24 -7.34 -6.22
N THR A 309 2.00 -6.33 -5.39
CA THR A 309 1.42 -5.04 -5.79
C THR A 309 2.36 -4.19 -6.64
N SER A 310 3.62 -4.56 -6.76
CA SER A 310 4.59 -3.85 -7.62
C SER A 310 4.65 -4.51 -9.00
N GLY A 311 3.83 -4.05 -9.95
CA GLY A 311 4.00 -4.34 -11.37
C GLY A 311 2.93 -5.24 -12.01
N ALA A 312 3.16 -5.62 -13.28
CA ALA A 312 2.28 -6.40 -14.16
C ALA A 312 1.77 -7.76 -13.59
N ASN A 313 2.32 -8.21 -12.48
CA ASN A 313 1.93 -9.47 -11.84
C ASN A 313 0.62 -9.39 -11.06
N ARG A 314 0.12 -8.19 -10.72
CA ARG A 314 -1.13 -8.02 -9.98
C ARG A 314 -2.34 -8.50 -10.78
N GLU A 315 -2.43 -8.12 -12.06
CA GLU A 315 -3.54 -8.53 -12.95
C GLU A 315 -3.57 -10.05 -13.12
N ILE A 316 -2.38 -10.70 -13.21
CA ILE A 316 -2.25 -12.15 -13.31
C ILE A 316 -2.75 -12.83 -12.03
N ILE A 317 -2.49 -12.26 -10.86
CA ILE A 317 -2.91 -12.85 -9.58
C ILE A 317 -4.39 -12.61 -9.33
N GLU A 318 -4.92 -11.41 -9.62
CA GLU A 318 -6.37 -11.15 -9.56
C GLU A 318 -7.13 -12.11 -10.49
N GLY A 319 -6.64 -12.30 -11.73
CA GLY A 319 -7.18 -13.30 -12.66
C GLY A 319 -7.06 -14.73 -12.13
N GLY A 320 -5.93 -15.10 -11.55
CA GLY A 320 -5.67 -16.41 -10.98
C GLY A 320 -6.59 -16.74 -9.80
N VAL A 321 -6.78 -15.78 -8.88
CA VAL A 321 -7.70 -15.91 -7.74
C VAL A 321 -9.14 -16.02 -8.23
N GLY A 322 -9.54 -15.25 -9.25
CA GLY A 322 -10.87 -15.35 -9.86
C GLY A 322 -11.13 -16.71 -10.48
N ILE A 323 -10.18 -17.24 -11.25
CA ILE A 323 -10.27 -18.58 -11.85
C ILE A 323 -10.35 -19.67 -10.75
N PHE A 324 -9.54 -19.56 -9.70
CA PHE A 324 -9.58 -20.49 -8.56
C PHE A 324 -10.94 -20.47 -7.86
N ALA A 325 -11.52 -19.30 -7.63
CA ALA A 325 -12.84 -19.16 -7.02
C ALA A 325 -13.94 -19.81 -7.87
N VAL A 326 -13.91 -19.61 -9.19
CA VAL A 326 -14.86 -20.25 -10.13
C VAL A 326 -14.70 -21.78 -10.12
N ALA A 327 -13.46 -22.27 -10.16
CA ALA A 327 -13.18 -23.71 -10.09
C ALA A 327 -13.70 -24.34 -8.79
N MET A 328 -13.50 -23.68 -7.65
CA MET A 328 -14.00 -24.13 -6.35
C MET A 328 -15.54 -24.15 -6.30
N MET A 329 -16.21 -23.13 -6.85
CA MET A 329 -17.68 -23.11 -6.94
C MET A 329 -18.23 -24.27 -7.78
N ILE A 330 -17.59 -24.56 -8.92
CA ILE A 330 -17.98 -25.70 -9.80
C ILE A 330 -17.78 -27.03 -9.06
N LEU A 331 -16.63 -27.24 -8.41
CA LEU A 331 -16.33 -28.45 -7.65
C LEU A 331 -17.33 -28.67 -6.52
N ILE A 332 -17.68 -27.64 -5.77
CA ILE A 332 -18.69 -27.71 -4.70
C ILE A 332 -20.06 -28.00 -5.29
N GLY A 333 -20.43 -27.38 -6.41
CA GLY A 333 -21.71 -27.63 -7.10
C GLY A 333 -21.83 -29.07 -7.58
N ILE A 334 -20.78 -29.62 -8.21
CA ILE A 334 -20.73 -31.01 -8.64
C ILE A 334 -20.81 -31.97 -7.44
N TRP A 335 -20.07 -31.69 -6.38
CA TRP A 335 -20.08 -32.51 -5.16
C TRP A 335 -21.45 -32.52 -4.49
N LEU A 336 -22.12 -31.37 -4.36
CA LEU A 336 -23.47 -31.26 -3.81
C LEU A 336 -24.47 -32.03 -4.70
N HIS A 337 -24.40 -31.89 -6.02
CA HIS A 337 -25.25 -32.59 -6.95
C HIS A 337 -25.06 -34.10 -6.84
N SER A 338 -23.82 -34.60 -6.78
CA SER A 338 -23.52 -36.02 -6.61
C SER A 338 -24.06 -36.62 -5.31
N LYS A 339 -24.13 -35.81 -4.23
CA LYS A 339 -24.70 -36.24 -2.95
C LYS A 339 -26.22 -36.17 -2.89
N SER A 340 -26.84 -35.29 -3.66
CA SER A 340 -28.32 -35.19 -3.72
C SER A 340 -28.94 -36.34 -4.49
N SER A 341 -28.23 -36.91 -5.46
CA SER A 341 -28.75 -38.05 -6.29
C SER A 341 -28.66 -39.43 -5.63
N VAL A 342 -28.05 -39.56 -4.43
CA VAL A 342 -27.90 -40.84 -3.71
C VAL A 342 -29.08 -41.14 -2.75
N LYS A 343 -30.13 -40.30 -2.75
CA LYS A 343 -31.36 -40.52 -1.96
C LYS A 343 -32.59 -40.64 -2.89
N GLN A 344 -32.58 -41.60 -3.78
CA GLN A 344 -33.80 -42.23 -4.32
C GLN A 344 -33.71 -43.74 -4.20
#